data_9743c7502bd9f9ee07192876dd5b1014
#
_entry.id   9743c7502bd9f9ee07192876dd5b1014
#
_cell.length_a   1.000
_cell.length_b   1.000
_cell.length_c   1.000
_cell.angle_alpha   90.00
_cell.angle_beta   90.00
_cell.angle_gamma   90.00
#
_symmetry.space_group_name_H-M   'P 1'
#
loop_
_entity.id
_entity.type
_entity.pdbx_description
1 polymer ?
#
loop_
_entity_poly.entity_id
_entity_poly.type
_entity_poly.pdbx_seq_one_letter_code
_entity_poly.pdbx_strand_id
1 'polypeptide(L)'
;MRILLQSGTIINEGRIFKGDLLIHNDRIEKIIEGKLDSVPGDLKIIDATGKYIIPGVIDDQVHFREPGLTHKGDIREGSRAAAAGGVTSFMDMPNVKPPTITNELLREKQQIAKENSAVNYSF
;
A
#
# COMPACT_ATOMS: atom_id res chain seq x y z
N MET A 1 14.40 -5.30 -8.90
CA MET A 1 15.13 -4.35 -8.01
C MET A 1 14.99 -4.81 -6.57
N ARG A 2 16.09 -4.81 -5.81
CA ARG A 2 16.04 -5.09 -4.36
C ARG A 2 16.15 -3.79 -3.57
N ILE A 3 15.44 -3.74 -2.44
CA ILE A 3 15.46 -2.61 -1.49
C ILE A 3 15.69 -3.20 -0.10
N LEU A 4 16.64 -2.66 0.64
CA LEU A 4 16.88 -2.98 2.05
C LEU A 4 16.44 -1.79 2.90
N LEU A 5 15.46 -2.00 3.77
CA LEU A 5 15.19 -1.09 4.88
C LEU A 5 16.09 -1.53 6.04
N GLN A 6 17.11 -0.72 6.35
CA GLN A 6 18.17 -1.09 7.27
C GLN A 6 18.01 -0.44 8.65
N SER A 7 18.25 -1.22 9.70
CA SER A 7 18.34 -0.74 11.10
C SER A 7 17.04 -0.14 11.67
N GLY A 8 15.89 -0.55 11.16
CA GLY A 8 14.60 -0.11 11.66
C GLY A 8 14.14 -0.84 12.92
N THR A 9 13.07 -0.35 13.53
CA THR A 9 12.30 -1.09 14.54
C THR A 9 11.11 -1.73 13.85
N ILE A 10 11.14 -3.03 13.65
CA ILE A 10 10.07 -3.78 12.98
C ILE A 10 9.00 -4.13 14.01
N ILE A 11 7.75 -3.80 13.68
CA ILE A 11 6.55 -4.18 14.44
C ILE A 11 5.68 -5.03 13.55
N ASN A 12 5.62 -6.32 13.83
CA ASN A 12 4.84 -7.28 13.07
C ASN A 12 4.45 -8.48 13.93
N GLU A 13 3.23 -8.99 13.73
CA GLU A 13 2.72 -10.21 14.39
C GLU A 13 2.92 -10.23 15.92
N GLY A 14 2.63 -9.10 16.58
CA GLY A 14 2.75 -8.94 18.03
C GLY A 14 4.19 -8.84 18.57
N ARG A 15 5.19 -8.79 17.68
CA ARG A 15 6.61 -8.63 18.06
C ARG A 15 7.13 -7.24 17.71
N ILE A 16 8.06 -6.76 18.52
CA ILE A 16 8.81 -5.50 18.29
C ILE A 16 10.28 -5.84 18.42
N PHE A 17 11.05 -5.63 17.36
CA PHE A 17 12.49 -5.91 17.36
C PHE A 17 13.26 -4.99 16.42
N LYS A 18 14.56 -4.82 16.66
CA LYS A 18 15.47 -4.14 15.72
C LYS A 18 15.85 -5.10 14.61
N GLY A 19 15.79 -4.62 13.37
CA GLY A 19 16.09 -5.51 12.24
C GLY A 19 16.11 -4.83 10.90
N ASP A 20 16.39 -5.65 9.90
CA ASP A 20 16.42 -5.30 8.49
C ASP A 20 15.27 -5.96 7.74
N LEU A 21 14.73 -5.26 6.75
CA LEU A 21 13.70 -5.79 5.85
C LEU A 21 14.20 -5.74 4.41
N LEU A 22 14.34 -6.91 3.79
CA LEU A 22 14.71 -7.04 2.39
C LEU A 22 13.47 -7.21 1.52
N ILE A 23 13.31 -6.35 0.54
CA ILE A 23 12.23 -6.35 -0.44
C ILE A 23 12.81 -6.68 -1.81
N HIS A 24 12.16 -7.58 -2.55
CA HIS A 24 12.47 -7.88 -3.93
C HIS A 24 11.23 -7.62 -4.80
N ASN A 25 11.33 -6.61 -5.65
CA ASN A 25 10.21 -6.09 -6.46
C ASN A 25 9.02 -5.68 -5.57
N ASP A 26 7.93 -6.42 -5.63
CA ASP A 26 6.67 -6.21 -4.91
C ASP A 26 6.49 -7.12 -3.68
N ARG A 27 7.53 -7.89 -3.31
CA ARG A 27 7.46 -8.90 -2.26
C ARG A 27 8.49 -8.68 -1.16
N ILE A 28 8.09 -8.96 0.07
CA ILE A 28 9.04 -9.12 1.17
C ILE A 28 9.82 -10.41 0.92
N GLU A 29 11.13 -10.28 0.69
CA GLU A 29 12.04 -11.42 0.48
C GLU A 29 12.48 -12.01 1.83
N LYS A 30 12.82 -11.14 2.80
CA LYS A 30 13.31 -11.57 4.11
C LYS A 30 13.09 -10.50 5.18
N ILE A 31 12.71 -10.95 6.37
CA ILE A 31 12.73 -10.16 7.61
C ILE A 31 13.85 -10.72 8.48
N ILE A 32 14.77 -9.85 8.91
CA ILE A 32 15.98 -10.23 9.63
C ILE A 32 15.98 -9.53 11.00
N GLU A 33 16.00 -10.30 12.08
CA GLU A 33 16.26 -9.77 13.42
C GLU A 33 17.76 -9.48 13.54
N GLY A 34 18.13 -8.23 13.83
CA GLY A 34 19.50 -7.76 13.75
C GLY A 34 19.86 -7.23 12.37
N LYS A 35 21.07 -7.49 11.91
CA LYS A 35 21.61 -7.00 10.63
C LYS A 35 21.75 -8.12 9.61
N LEU A 36 21.59 -7.76 8.35
CA LEU A 36 21.92 -8.64 7.23
C LEU A 36 23.45 -8.78 7.10
N ASP A 37 23.98 -10.00 7.21
CA ASP A 37 25.42 -10.28 7.20
C ASP A 37 26.10 -9.98 5.86
N SER A 38 25.37 -10.18 4.75
CA SER A 38 25.84 -9.85 3.43
C SER A 38 24.72 -9.23 2.60
N VAL A 39 25.02 -8.09 2.02
CA VAL A 39 24.12 -7.38 1.14
C VAL A 39 24.31 -7.90 -0.28
N PRO A 40 23.30 -8.50 -0.93
CA PRO A 40 23.40 -8.89 -2.34
C PRO A 40 23.70 -7.68 -3.21
N GLY A 41 24.54 -7.84 -4.24
CA GLY A 41 24.86 -6.75 -5.18
C GLY A 41 23.60 -6.14 -5.80
N ASP A 42 23.67 -4.91 -6.25
CA ASP A 42 22.60 -4.10 -6.86
C ASP A 42 21.36 -3.94 -5.96
N LEU A 43 21.57 -3.26 -4.84
CA LEU A 43 20.62 -3.07 -3.76
C LEU A 43 20.48 -1.59 -3.43
N LYS A 44 19.24 -1.08 -3.42
CA LYS A 44 18.94 0.24 -2.85
C LYS A 44 18.80 0.11 -1.33
N ILE A 45 19.66 0.81 -0.59
CA ILE A 45 19.57 0.86 0.88
C ILE A 45 18.80 2.11 1.29
N ILE A 46 17.85 1.94 2.22
CA ILE A 46 17.13 3.01 2.89
C ILE A 46 17.43 2.87 4.39
N ASP A 47 18.10 3.87 4.95
CA ASP A 47 18.34 3.92 6.39
C ASP A 47 17.02 4.18 7.14
N ALA A 48 16.63 3.22 7.98
CA ALA A 48 15.46 3.27 8.83
C ALA A 48 15.83 3.45 10.33
N THR A 49 17.06 3.88 10.62
CA THR A 49 17.49 4.13 12.00
C THR A 49 16.55 5.12 12.69
N GLY A 50 16.06 4.74 13.87
CA GLY A 50 15.11 5.54 14.64
C GLY A 50 13.66 5.54 14.11
N LYS A 51 13.38 4.81 13.03
CA LYS A 51 12.04 4.67 12.46
C LYS A 51 11.41 3.33 12.79
N TYR A 52 10.08 3.30 12.79
CA TYR A 52 9.31 2.07 12.84
C TYR A 52 9.03 1.56 11.42
N ILE A 53 9.13 0.25 11.24
CA ILE A 53 8.72 -0.46 10.04
C ILE A 53 7.50 -1.29 10.42
N ILE A 54 6.36 -0.97 9.81
CA ILE A 54 5.08 -1.65 10.03
C ILE A 54 4.52 -2.14 8.71
N PRO A 55 3.66 -3.16 8.70
CA PRO A 55 2.88 -3.49 7.51
C PRO A 55 2.08 -2.29 7.01
N GLY A 56 1.92 -2.17 5.70
CA GLY A 56 1.05 -1.15 5.12
C GLY A 56 -0.39 -1.31 5.63
N VAL A 57 -1.02 -0.19 5.96
CA VAL A 57 -2.40 -0.20 6.46
C VAL A 57 -3.36 -0.58 5.33
N ILE A 58 -4.34 -1.40 5.64
CA ILE A 58 -5.48 -1.72 4.77
C ILE A 58 -6.68 -0.95 5.32
N ASP A 59 -7.26 -0.06 4.52
CA ASP A 59 -8.51 0.62 4.83
C ASP A 59 -9.64 -0.11 4.11
N ASP A 60 -10.45 -0.82 4.86
CA ASP A 60 -11.50 -1.71 4.32
C ASP A 60 -12.82 -0.99 4.04
N GLN A 61 -12.88 0.34 4.22
CA GLN A 61 -14.08 1.11 3.97
C GLN A 61 -13.77 2.57 3.63
N VAL A 62 -13.57 2.85 2.33
CA VAL A 62 -13.42 4.22 1.85
C VAL A 62 -14.56 4.65 0.92
N HIS A 63 -14.69 5.95 0.69
CA HIS A 63 -15.70 6.55 -0.18
C HIS A 63 -15.03 7.57 -1.11
N PHE A 64 -14.35 7.11 -2.16
CA PHE A 64 -13.66 7.99 -3.12
C PHE A 64 -14.58 8.61 -4.16
N ARG A 65 -15.85 8.19 -4.18
CA ARG A 65 -16.93 8.85 -4.92
C ARG A 65 -16.88 8.74 -6.44
N GLU A 66 -15.98 7.99 -7.01
CA GLU A 66 -15.86 7.74 -8.43
C GLU A 66 -16.38 6.33 -8.79
N PRO A 67 -17.17 6.19 -9.86
CA PRO A 67 -17.59 7.21 -10.82
C PRO A 67 -18.73 8.14 -10.38
N GLY A 68 -18.93 9.22 -11.12
CA GLY A 68 -20.14 10.06 -11.14
C GLY A 68 -20.32 11.07 -10.02
N LEU A 69 -19.50 11.02 -8.96
CA LEU A 69 -19.53 11.98 -7.84
C LEU A 69 -18.17 12.64 -7.61
N THR A 70 -17.37 12.77 -8.67
CA THR A 70 -15.97 13.24 -8.63
C THR A 70 -15.80 14.68 -8.10
N HIS A 71 -16.88 15.47 -8.09
CA HIS A 71 -16.90 16.77 -7.40
C HIS A 71 -16.69 16.69 -5.88
N LYS A 72 -16.81 15.48 -5.31
CA LYS A 72 -16.57 15.22 -3.87
C LYS A 72 -15.23 14.55 -3.61
N GLY A 73 -14.57 14.06 -4.65
CA GLY A 73 -13.32 13.32 -4.62
C GLY A 73 -13.28 12.25 -5.70
N ASP A 74 -12.09 11.76 -6.00
CA ASP A 74 -11.85 10.71 -6.99
C ASP A 74 -10.84 9.67 -6.47
N ILE A 75 -10.70 8.58 -7.23
CA ILE A 75 -9.79 7.48 -6.86
C ILE A 75 -8.33 7.93 -6.92
N ARG A 76 -7.98 8.82 -7.85
CA ARG A 76 -6.61 9.29 -8.02
C ARG A 76 -6.13 10.08 -6.80
N GLU A 77 -6.88 11.08 -6.39
CA GLU A 77 -6.50 11.93 -5.25
C GLU A 77 -6.67 11.19 -3.93
N GLY A 78 -7.76 10.43 -3.77
CA GLY A 78 -8.00 9.63 -2.58
C GLY A 78 -6.92 8.59 -2.34
N SER A 79 -6.50 7.84 -3.38
CA SER A 79 -5.44 6.84 -3.27
C SER A 79 -4.06 7.45 -3.01
N ARG A 80 -3.78 8.64 -3.52
CA ARG A 80 -2.52 9.36 -3.23
C ARG A 80 -2.48 9.86 -1.79
N ALA A 81 -3.62 10.37 -1.29
CA ALA A 81 -3.75 10.74 0.11
C ALA A 81 -3.59 9.51 1.03
N ALA A 82 -4.19 8.38 0.67
CA ALA A 82 -4.02 7.10 1.33
C ALA A 82 -2.54 6.68 1.41
N ALA A 83 -1.83 6.70 0.27
CA ALA A 83 -0.39 6.41 0.21
C ALA A 83 0.44 7.34 1.11
N ALA A 84 0.15 8.65 1.10
CA ALA A 84 0.84 9.62 1.94
C ALA A 84 0.60 9.37 3.45
N GLY A 85 -0.56 8.81 3.80
CA GLY A 85 -0.91 8.42 5.18
C GLY A 85 -0.43 7.01 5.58
N GLY A 86 0.22 6.25 4.65
CA GLY A 86 0.69 4.89 4.93
C GLY A 86 -0.36 3.79 4.68
N VAL A 87 -1.51 4.14 4.10
CA VAL A 87 -2.49 3.16 3.61
C VAL A 87 -2.02 2.63 2.26
N THR A 88 -1.80 1.32 2.17
CA THR A 88 -1.27 0.66 0.97
C THR A 88 -2.30 -0.14 0.19
N SER A 89 -3.49 -0.30 0.76
CA SER A 89 -4.62 -0.98 0.15
C SER A 89 -5.93 -0.39 0.66
N PHE A 90 -6.92 -0.26 -0.20
CA PHE A 90 -8.26 0.17 0.22
C PHE A 90 -9.37 -0.68 -0.39
N MET A 91 -10.55 -0.63 0.22
CA MET A 91 -11.80 -1.14 -0.34
C MET A 91 -12.79 0.01 -0.46
N ASP A 92 -13.17 0.36 -1.71
CA ASP A 92 -14.07 1.49 -1.94
C ASP A 92 -15.52 1.02 -2.09
N MET A 93 -16.39 1.70 -1.38
CA MET A 93 -17.80 1.34 -1.26
C MET A 93 -18.59 1.60 -2.55
N PRO A 94 -19.71 0.87 -2.78
CA PRO A 94 -20.49 0.90 -4.02
C PRO A 94 -21.38 2.14 -4.19
N ASN A 95 -21.41 3.05 -3.22
CA ASN A 95 -22.31 4.21 -3.18
C ASN A 95 -21.82 5.38 -4.04
N VAL A 96 -21.63 5.11 -5.30
CA VAL A 96 -21.22 6.02 -6.40
C VAL A 96 -22.38 6.22 -7.38
N LYS A 97 -22.20 6.87 -8.53
CA LYS A 97 -23.26 7.14 -9.49
C LYS A 97 -22.81 6.75 -10.92
N PRO A 98 -23.41 5.70 -11.53
CA PRO A 98 -24.41 4.79 -10.93
C PRO A 98 -23.83 3.95 -9.78
N PRO A 99 -24.68 3.44 -8.85
CA PRO A 99 -24.20 2.56 -7.78
C PRO A 99 -23.57 1.29 -8.36
N THR A 100 -22.43 0.85 -7.84
CA THR A 100 -21.72 -0.34 -8.32
C THR A 100 -22.41 -1.61 -7.81
N ILE A 101 -23.48 -2.03 -8.46
CA ILE A 101 -24.33 -3.17 -8.06
C ILE A 101 -24.44 -4.28 -9.10
N THR A 102 -23.75 -4.14 -10.25
CA THR A 102 -23.66 -5.18 -11.28
C THR A 102 -22.21 -5.48 -11.64
N ASN A 103 -21.97 -6.63 -12.26
CA ASN A 103 -20.64 -7.01 -12.70
C ASN A 103 -20.06 -6.05 -13.76
N GLU A 104 -20.88 -5.46 -14.60
CA GLU A 104 -20.48 -4.49 -15.62
C GLU A 104 -19.96 -3.22 -14.93
N LEU A 105 -20.75 -2.65 -14.02
CA LEU A 105 -20.37 -1.45 -13.25
C LEU A 105 -19.14 -1.69 -12.38
N LEU A 106 -18.99 -2.90 -11.83
CA LEU A 106 -17.80 -3.28 -11.10
C LEU A 106 -16.55 -3.29 -12.00
N ARG A 107 -16.63 -3.85 -13.20
CA ARG A 107 -15.53 -3.85 -14.17
C ARG A 107 -15.15 -2.44 -14.61
N GLU A 108 -16.12 -1.57 -14.84
CA GLU A 108 -15.88 -0.15 -15.16
C GLU A 108 -15.12 0.54 -14.02
N LYS A 109 -15.56 0.36 -12.78
CA LYS A 109 -14.91 0.93 -11.61
C LYS A 109 -13.50 0.37 -11.41
N GLN A 110 -13.30 -0.93 -11.63
CA GLN A 110 -11.97 -1.58 -11.62
C GLN A 110 -11.04 -0.99 -12.68
N GLN A 111 -11.56 -0.69 -13.89
CA GLN A 111 -10.74 -0.07 -14.93
C GLN A 111 -10.33 1.35 -14.55
N ILE A 112 -11.22 2.15 -13.98
CA ILE A 112 -10.90 3.48 -13.46
C ILE A 112 -9.78 3.40 -12.41
N ALA A 113 -9.91 2.48 -11.46
CA ALA A 113 -8.90 2.30 -10.42
C ALA A 113 -7.55 1.81 -10.96
N LYS A 114 -7.56 0.93 -11.95
CA LYS A 114 -6.35 0.44 -12.63
C LYS A 114 -5.54 1.57 -13.25
N GLU A 115 -6.20 2.60 -13.75
CA GLU A 115 -5.56 3.74 -14.43
C GLU A 115 -5.14 4.84 -13.46
N ASN A 116 -5.81 4.94 -12.31
CA ASN A 116 -5.70 6.12 -11.44
C ASN A 116 -5.18 5.82 -10.03
N SER A 117 -5.31 4.60 -9.53
CA SER A 117 -4.93 4.31 -8.15
C SER A 117 -3.42 4.28 -7.94
N ALA A 118 -2.96 4.93 -6.88
CA ALA A 118 -1.56 4.91 -6.43
C ALA A 118 -1.24 3.73 -5.49
N VAL A 119 -2.26 3.02 -4.99
CA VAL A 119 -2.12 1.90 -4.05
C VAL A 119 -3.01 0.74 -4.49
N ASN A 120 -2.90 -0.43 -3.84
CA ASN A 120 -3.77 -1.56 -4.12
C ASN A 120 -5.25 -1.23 -3.82
N TYR A 121 -6.15 -1.83 -4.56
CA TYR A 121 -7.59 -1.54 -4.42
C TYR A 121 -8.45 -2.78 -4.54
N SER A 122 -9.62 -2.69 -3.93
CA SER A 122 -10.74 -3.62 -4.06
C SER A 122 -12.07 -2.86 -3.98
N PHE A 123 -13.19 -3.55 -4.29
CA PHE A 123 -14.55 -3.00 -4.31
C PHE A 123 -15.53 -4.02 -3.75
#